data_abe9d621c3e0902412ac922562043a54
#
_entry.id   abe9d621c3e0902412ac922562043a54
#
_cell.length_a   1.000
_cell.length_b   1.000
_cell.length_c   1.000
_cell.angle_alpha   90.00
_cell.angle_beta   90.00
_cell.angle_gamma   90.00
#
_symmetry.space_group_name_H-M   'P 1'
#
loop_
_entity.id
_entity.type
_entity.pdbx_description
1 polymer ?
#
loop_
_entity_poly.entity_id
_entity_poly.type
_entity_poly.pdbx_seq_one_letter_code
_entity_poly.pdbx_strand_id
1 'polypeptide(L)'
;QEFGKDQYDMEAAFTALEGAMPMKISEFTFNMLSLLERGEVDIAVHIEGEALTLKKQGAPVDVWEWDSKPILTQTKTISRYSDPMQKKLALALLNRTLSPDFLEPFGEEFLWRPTNGKAAMPSALAAEGATNTADAVSAYWVPDWDFFVENKADITDRLNQIFGL
;
A
#
# COMPACT_ATOMS: atom_id res chain seq x y z
N GLN A 1 11.22 1.38 -13.15
CA GLN A 1 11.81 0.13 -13.68
C GLN A 1 11.33 -0.16 -15.12
N GLU A 2 10.06 0.07 -15.44
CA GLU A 2 9.51 -0.13 -16.79
C GLU A 2 10.22 0.67 -17.88
N PHE A 3 10.76 1.84 -17.52
CA PHE A 3 11.47 2.71 -18.45
C PHE A 3 13.00 2.54 -18.39
N GLY A 4 13.50 1.49 -17.72
CA GLY A 4 14.92 1.26 -17.53
C GLY A 4 15.62 2.28 -16.64
N LYS A 5 14.83 3.03 -15.87
CA LYS A 5 15.25 4.07 -14.94
C LYS A 5 15.02 3.63 -13.50
N ASP A 6 15.81 4.17 -12.60
CA ASP A 6 15.61 3.95 -11.18
C ASP A 6 14.62 4.97 -10.55
N GLN A 7 14.38 4.86 -9.25
CA GLN A 7 13.46 5.74 -8.54
C GLN A 7 13.92 7.21 -8.45
N TYR A 8 15.16 7.50 -8.83
CA TYR A 8 15.72 8.85 -8.77
C TYR A 8 15.55 9.62 -10.08
N ASP A 9 15.15 8.96 -11.17
CA ASP A 9 14.84 9.61 -12.45
C ASP A 9 13.41 10.16 -12.45
N MET A 10 13.21 11.24 -11.72
CA MET A 10 11.89 11.86 -11.57
C MET A 10 11.34 12.42 -12.88
N GLU A 11 12.19 12.91 -13.80
CA GLU A 11 11.75 13.44 -15.08
C GLU A 11 11.16 12.34 -15.98
N ALA A 12 11.74 11.14 -15.97
CA ALA A 12 11.14 10.01 -16.67
C ALA A 12 9.77 9.62 -16.08
N ALA A 13 9.63 9.68 -14.75
CA ALA A 13 8.37 9.40 -14.08
C ALA A 13 7.29 10.46 -14.42
N PHE A 14 7.63 11.75 -14.40
CA PHE A 14 6.71 12.83 -14.76
C PHE A 14 6.29 12.76 -16.23
N THR A 15 7.22 12.49 -17.13
CA THR A 15 6.92 12.30 -18.56
C THR A 15 5.95 11.14 -18.79
N ALA A 16 6.12 10.03 -18.05
CA ALA A 16 5.22 8.90 -18.12
C ALA A 16 3.82 9.24 -17.60
N LEU A 17 3.71 10.01 -16.50
CA LEU A 17 2.43 10.48 -15.98
C LEU A 17 1.73 11.43 -16.95
N GLU A 18 2.45 12.37 -17.55
CA GLU A 18 1.90 13.26 -18.59
C GLU A 18 1.35 12.46 -19.78
N GLY A 19 2.07 11.41 -20.19
CA GLY A 19 1.63 10.51 -21.28
C GLY A 19 0.43 9.65 -20.95
N ALA A 20 0.14 9.44 -19.65
CA ALA A 20 -1.00 8.66 -19.18
C ALA A 20 -2.28 9.50 -18.99
N MET A 21 -2.21 10.80 -19.20
CA MET A 21 -3.40 11.66 -19.06
C MET A 21 -4.42 11.43 -20.21
N PRO A 22 -5.74 11.57 -19.97
CA PRO A 22 -6.35 12.08 -18.74
C PRO A 22 -6.49 11.04 -17.65
N MET A 23 -6.22 11.42 -16.41
CA MET A 23 -6.43 10.58 -15.23
C MET A 23 -7.41 11.26 -14.26
N LYS A 24 -8.18 10.47 -13.54
CA LYS A 24 -9.05 10.94 -12.46
C LYS A 24 -8.26 10.89 -11.15
N ILE A 25 -8.05 12.06 -10.57
CA ILE A 25 -7.35 12.18 -9.29
C ILE A 25 -8.38 12.07 -8.17
N SER A 26 -8.11 11.20 -7.23
CA SER A 26 -8.94 10.99 -6.05
C SER A 26 -8.04 10.78 -4.84
N GLU A 27 -8.59 11.00 -3.65
CA GLU A 27 -7.92 10.63 -2.42
C GLU A 27 -7.69 9.11 -2.38
N PHE A 28 -6.59 8.70 -1.79
CA PHE A 28 -6.26 7.29 -1.56
C PHE A 28 -7.10 6.72 -0.40
N THR A 29 -8.39 6.60 -0.65
CA THR A 29 -9.43 6.24 0.33
C THR A 29 -10.54 5.44 -0.31
N PHE A 30 -11.61 5.20 0.42
CA PHE A 30 -12.83 4.55 -0.07
C PHE A 30 -13.46 5.22 -1.30
N ASN A 31 -13.17 6.50 -1.58
CA ASN A 31 -13.66 7.16 -2.77
C ASN A 31 -13.16 6.49 -4.04
N MET A 32 -11.89 6.05 -4.09
CA MET A 32 -11.34 5.34 -5.24
C MET A 32 -12.04 4.00 -5.47
N LEU A 33 -12.30 3.24 -4.41
CA LEU A 33 -13.05 1.98 -4.50
C LEU A 33 -14.46 2.19 -5.06
N SER A 34 -15.14 3.25 -4.61
CA SER A 34 -16.46 3.61 -5.13
C SER A 34 -16.43 3.98 -6.61
N LEU A 35 -15.36 4.59 -7.11
CA LEU A 35 -15.19 4.88 -8.54
C LEU A 35 -15.04 3.60 -9.37
N LEU A 36 -14.25 2.65 -8.88
CA LEU A 36 -14.09 1.33 -9.50
C LEU A 36 -15.42 0.55 -9.50
N GLU A 37 -16.09 0.49 -8.36
CA GLU A 37 -17.35 -0.24 -8.21
C GLU A 37 -18.44 0.27 -9.16
N ARG A 38 -18.50 1.58 -9.37
CA ARG A 38 -19.46 2.20 -10.29
C ARG A 38 -19.02 2.21 -11.75
N GLY A 39 -17.82 1.70 -12.06
CA GLY A 39 -17.27 1.71 -13.42
C GLY A 39 -16.95 3.12 -13.94
N GLU A 40 -16.69 4.06 -13.04
CA GLU A 40 -16.28 5.42 -13.42
C GLU A 40 -14.78 5.49 -13.76
N VAL A 41 -14.02 4.50 -13.37
CA VAL A 41 -12.63 4.27 -13.75
C VAL A 41 -12.43 2.78 -14.05
N ASP A 42 -11.63 2.47 -15.05
CA ASP A 42 -11.34 1.08 -15.46
C ASP A 42 -10.12 0.52 -14.71
N ILE A 43 -9.17 1.38 -14.34
CA ILE A 43 -7.94 1.03 -13.65
C ILE A 43 -7.70 2.02 -12.50
N ALA A 44 -7.29 1.50 -11.34
CA ALA A 44 -6.90 2.31 -10.20
C ALA A 44 -5.65 1.75 -9.51
N VAL A 45 -4.86 2.64 -8.92
CA VAL A 45 -3.79 2.26 -7.98
C VAL A 45 -4.37 2.27 -6.58
N HIS A 46 -4.40 1.11 -5.93
CA HIS A 46 -5.00 0.97 -4.61
C HIS A 46 -4.34 -0.14 -3.79
N ILE A 47 -4.79 -0.31 -2.53
CA ILE A 47 -4.35 -1.39 -1.64
C ILE A 47 -4.98 -2.71 -2.11
N GLU A 48 -4.14 -3.71 -2.33
CA GLU A 48 -4.53 -5.04 -2.82
C GLU A 48 -5.69 -5.66 -2.00
N GLY A 49 -5.58 -5.69 -0.67
CA GLY A 49 -6.59 -6.30 0.20
C GLY A 49 -7.97 -5.63 0.11
N GLU A 50 -8.00 -4.32 -0.10
CA GLU A 50 -9.26 -3.59 -0.28
C GLU A 50 -9.90 -3.90 -1.64
N ALA A 51 -9.12 -3.99 -2.71
CA ALA A 51 -9.61 -4.38 -4.03
C ALA A 51 -10.13 -5.84 -4.03
N LEU A 52 -9.41 -6.76 -3.38
CA LEU A 52 -9.85 -8.15 -3.23
C LEU A 52 -11.09 -8.27 -2.35
N THR A 53 -11.25 -7.42 -1.34
CA THR A 53 -12.48 -7.36 -0.54
C THR A 53 -13.67 -6.94 -1.40
N LEU A 54 -13.50 -5.95 -2.26
CA LEU A 54 -14.52 -5.51 -3.20
C LEU A 54 -14.89 -6.63 -4.20
N LYS A 55 -13.89 -7.35 -4.73
CA LYS A 55 -14.10 -8.55 -5.55
C LYS A 55 -14.90 -9.62 -4.81
N LYS A 56 -14.57 -9.90 -3.55
CA LYS A 56 -15.29 -10.85 -2.69
C LYS A 56 -16.76 -10.46 -2.47
N GLN A 57 -17.07 -9.17 -2.48
CA GLN A 57 -18.43 -8.63 -2.40
C GLN A 57 -19.20 -8.71 -3.73
N GLY A 58 -18.57 -9.17 -4.80
CA GLY A 58 -19.21 -9.39 -6.10
C GLY A 58 -19.00 -8.27 -7.12
N ALA A 59 -18.17 -7.28 -6.82
CA ALA A 59 -17.81 -6.27 -7.81
C ALA A 59 -16.97 -6.89 -8.95
N PRO A 60 -17.12 -6.45 -10.20
CA PRO A 60 -16.41 -6.96 -11.36
C PRO A 60 -14.99 -6.36 -11.44
N VAL A 61 -14.22 -6.52 -10.39
CA VAL A 61 -12.84 -6.01 -10.27
C VAL A 61 -11.87 -7.16 -10.06
N ASP A 62 -10.62 -6.93 -10.45
CA ASP A 62 -9.51 -7.85 -10.18
C ASP A 62 -8.24 -7.08 -9.88
N VAL A 63 -7.24 -7.75 -9.32
CA VAL A 63 -5.94 -7.17 -9.03
C VAL A 63 -4.95 -7.64 -10.08
N TRP A 64 -4.34 -6.68 -10.77
CA TRP A 64 -3.24 -6.97 -11.66
C TRP A 64 -1.92 -6.88 -10.90
N GLU A 65 -1.18 -7.97 -10.91
CA GLU A 65 0.12 -8.05 -10.29
C GLU A 65 1.24 -7.91 -11.34
N TRP A 66 2.25 -7.12 -11.01
CA TRP A 66 3.48 -7.01 -11.81
C TRP A 66 4.71 -7.41 -10.98
N ASP A 67 5.84 -7.62 -11.64
CA ASP A 67 7.06 -8.19 -11.03
C ASP A 67 7.68 -7.32 -9.94
N SER A 68 7.45 -6.01 -9.96
CA SER A 68 8.02 -5.06 -9.01
C SER A 68 6.94 -4.38 -8.18
N LYS A 69 6.37 -5.12 -7.25
CA LYS A 69 5.28 -4.62 -6.39
C LYS A 69 5.80 -3.64 -5.34
N PRO A 70 5.23 -2.43 -5.24
CA PRO A 70 5.52 -1.57 -4.11
C PRO A 70 4.85 -2.12 -2.85
N ILE A 71 5.52 -2.00 -1.71
CA ILE A 71 4.94 -2.32 -0.41
C ILE A 71 4.62 -1.04 0.35
N LEU A 72 3.40 -0.95 0.89
CA LEU A 72 2.99 0.06 1.85
C LEU A 72 3.03 -0.54 3.25
N THR A 73 4.09 -0.28 3.99
CA THR A 73 4.24 -0.78 5.35
C THR A 73 3.41 0.08 6.32
N GLN A 74 2.42 -0.52 6.94
CA GLN A 74 1.66 0.13 8.01
C GLN A 74 2.47 0.12 9.30
N THR A 75 2.77 1.29 9.83
CA THR A 75 3.56 1.45 11.04
C THR A 75 2.70 1.92 12.22
N LYS A 76 3.05 1.47 13.41
CA LYS A 76 2.47 1.93 14.66
C LYS A 76 3.55 2.56 15.51
N THR A 77 3.34 3.78 15.93
CA THR A 77 4.32 4.56 16.69
C THR A 77 3.79 4.94 18.06
N ILE A 78 4.70 5.12 19.01
CA ILE A 78 4.40 5.63 20.35
C ILE A 78 4.97 7.04 20.44
N SER A 79 4.14 8.01 20.84
CA SER A 79 4.59 9.38 21.03
C SER A 79 5.73 9.44 22.08
N ARG A 80 6.78 10.16 21.75
CA ARG A 80 7.87 10.42 22.70
C ARG A 80 7.42 11.18 23.96
N TYR A 81 6.30 11.88 23.88
CA TYR A 81 5.72 12.66 24.99
C TYR A 81 4.77 11.84 25.87
N SER A 82 4.53 10.56 25.56
CA SER A 82 3.74 9.69 26.41
C SER A 82 4.41 9.50 27.76
N ASP A 83 3.61 9.50 28.82
CA ASP A 83 4.10 9.18 30.17
C ASP A 83 4.49 7.68 30.29
N PRO A 84 5.15 7.26 31.37
CA PRO A 84 5.60 5.88 31.53
C PRO A 84 4.47 4.84 31.51
N MET A 85 3.29 5.18 32.05
CA MET A 85 2.13 4.28 32.05
C MET A 85 1.54 4.15 30.66
N GLN A 86 1.38 5.27 29.95
CA GLN A 86 0.92 5.30 28.56
C GLN A 86 1.86 4.48 27.65
N LYS A 87 3.18 4.64 27.81
CA LYS A 87 4.18 3.84 27.06
C LYS A 87 4.04 2.34 27.34
N LYS A 88 3.87 1.97 28.61
CA LYS A 88 3.68 0.56 29.01
C LYS A 88 2.42 -0.04 28.38
N LEU A 89 1.31 0.67 28.42
CA LEU A 89 0.04 0.23 27.81
C LEU A 89 0.16 0.16 26.29
N ALA A 90 0.77 1.16 25.65
CA ALA A 90 0.98 1.17 24.22
C ALA A 90 1.86 -0.01 23.75
N LEU A 91 2.95 -0.31 24.48
CA LEU A 91 3.79 -1.47 24.19
C LEU A 91 3.02 -2.80 24.33
N ALA A 92 2.19 -2.93 25.38
CA ALA A 92 1.35 -4.11 25.54
C ALA A 92 0.35 -4.27 24.37
N LEU A 93 -0.27 -3.18 23.95
CA LEU A 93 -1.15 -3.16 22.78
C LEU A 93 -0.40 -3.52 21.50
N LEU A 94 0.78 -2.93 21.26
CA LEU A 94 1.58 -3.24 20.09
C LEU A 94 1.97 -4.73 20.06
N ASN A 95 2.44 -5.28 21.16
CA ASN A 95 2.75 -6.70 21.25
C ASN A 95 1.53 -7.58 20.95
N ARG A 96 0.36 -7.20 21.44
CA ARG A 96 -0.88 -7.93 21.13
C ARG A 96 -1.24 -7.84 19.65
N THR A 97 -1.20 -6.65 19.07
CA THR A 97 -1.56 -6.45 17.65
C THR A 97 -0.54 -7.01 16.65
N LEU A 98 0.66 -7.34 17.10
CA LEU A 98 1.70 -8.01 16.29
C LEU A 98 1.74 -9.53 16.53
N SER A 99 0.89 -10.06 17.41
CA SER A 99 0.83 -11.51 17.65
C SER A 99 0.06 -12.24 16.54
N PRO A 100 0.39 -13.52 16.27
CA PRO A 100 -0.37 -14.34 15.33
C PRO A 100 -1.86 -14.39 15.65
N ASP A 101 -2.24 -14.57 16.94
CA ASP A 101 -3.63 -14.61 17.39
C ASP A 101 -4.46 -13.37 17.03
N PHE A 102 -3.80 -12.23 16.79
CA PHE A 102 -4.46 -11.03 16.31
C PHE A 102 -4.35 -10.88 14.80
N LEU A 103 -3.16 -11.10 14.24
CA LEU A 103 -2.88 -10.86 12.83
C LEU A 103 -3.59 -11.84 11.90
N GLU A 104 -3.80 -13.09 12.31
CA GLU A 104 -4.47 -14.08 11.48
C GLU A 104 -5.95 -13.74 11.24
N PRO A 105 -6.81 -13.58 12.27
CA PRO A 105 -8.20 -13.20 12.04
C PRO A 105 -8.33 -11.81 11.40
N PHE A 106 -7.46 -10.88 11.77
CA PHE A 106 -7.45 -9.55 11.16
C PHE A 106 -7.07 -9.62 9.67
N GLY A 107 -6.04 -10.38 9.34
CA GLY A 107 -5.61 -10.60 7.97
C GLY A 107 -6.69 -11.29 7.13
N GLU A 108 -7.36 -12.31 7.66
CA GLU A 108 -8.43 -13.02 6.97
C GLU A 108 -9.65 -12.13 6.69
N GLU A 109 -9.99 -11.23 7.62
CA GLU A 109 -11.12 -10.31 7.47
C GLU A 109 -10.85 -9.22 6.41
N PHE A 110 -9.66 -8.61 6.48
CA PHE A 110 -9.31 -7.45 5.66
C PHE A 110 -8.40 -7.77 4.47
N LEU A 111 -8.05 -9.03 4.27
CA LEU A 111 -7.10 -9.51 3.24
C LEU A 111 -5.75 -8.77 3.29
N TRP A 112 -5.26 -8.53 4.50
CA TRP A 112 -4.00 -7.86 4.74
C TRP A 112 -2.90 -8.87 5.08
N ARG A 113 -1.74 -8.68 4.47
CA ARG A 113 -0.58 -9.55 4.70
C ARG A 113 -0.02 -9.32 6.10
N PRO A 114 0.11 -10.36 6.94
CA PRO A 114 0.66 -10.22 8.28
C PRO A 114 2.16 -9.92 8.23
N THR A 115 2.62 -8.98 9.07
CA THR A 115 4.04 -8.65 9.21
C THR A 115 4.82 -9.61 10.11
N ASN A 116 4.13 -10.46 10.87
CA ASN A 116 4.75 -11.49 11.71
C ASN A 116 4.86 -12.79 10.91
N GLY A 117 6.09 -13.24 10.64
CA GLY A 117 6.35 -14.46 9.89
C GLY A 117 5.84 -15.76 10.54
N LYS A 118 5.33 -15.70 11.79
CA LYS A 118 4.67 -16.84 12.46
C LYS A 118 3.15 -16.84 12.26
N ALA A 119 2.58 -15.75 11.78
CA ALA A 119 1.15 -15.67 11.49
C ALA A 119 0.86 -16.30 10.11
N ALA A 120 -0.23 -17.03 10.01
CA ALA A 120 -0.68 -17.59 8.75
C ALA A 120 -1.10 -16.46 7.78
N MET A 121 -0.83 -16.67 6.49
CA MET A 121 -1.31 -15.80 5.43
C MET A 121 -2.84 -15.96 5.28
N PRO A 122 -3.60 -14.90 5.01
CA PRO A 122 -5.01 -15.01 4.66
C PRO A 122 -5.25 -16.06 3.58
N SER A 123 -6.29 -16.88 3.74
CA SER A 123 -6.52 -18.04 2.88
C SER A 123 -6.65 -17.67 1.39
N ALA A 124 -7.31 -16.54 1.07
CA ALA A 124 -7.43 -16.07 -0.29
C ALA A 124 -6.07 -15.65 -0.89
N LEU A 125 -5.23 -14.96 -0.13
CA LEU A 125 -3.90 -14.55 -0.58
C LEU A 125 -2.94 -15.75 -0.70
N ALA A 126 -3.05 -16.71 0.23
CA ALA A 126 -2.26 -17.94 0.18
C ALA A 126 -2.61 -18.80 -1.05
N ALA A 127 -3.87 -18.82 -1.46
CA ALA A 127 -4.33 -19.51 -2.67
C ALA A 127 -3.71 -18.91 -3.95
N GLU A 128 -3.37 -17.63 -3.94
CA GLU A 128 -2.67 -16.92 -5.02
C GLU A 128 -1.13 -16.99 -4.89
N GLY A 129 -0.62 -17.79 -3.93
CA GLY A 129 0.81 -18.00 -3.75
C GLY A 129 1.50 -16.93 -2.88
N ALA A 130 0.75 -16.05 -2.22
CA ALA A 130 1.33 -15.06 -1.33
C ALA A 130 1.95 -15.72 -0.09
N THR A 131 3.14 -15.28 0.30
CA THR A 131 3.83 -15.72 1.51
C THR A 131 4.38 -14.52 2.28
N ASN A 132 4.68 -14.71 3.55
CA ASN A 132 5.32 -13.71 4.42
C ASN A 132 6.73 -14.14 4.86
N THR A 133 7.41 -14.93 4.04
CA THR A 133 8.82 -15.27 4.26
C THR A 133 9.71 -14.06 4.05
N ALA A 134 10.89 -14.06 4.67
CA ALA A 134 11.86 -12.97 4.50
C ALA A 134 12.21 -12.73 3.01
N ASP A 135 12.37 -13.80 2.24
CA ASP A 135 12.68 -13.72 0.81
C ASP A 135 11.54 -13.09 0.01
N ALA A 136 10.29 -13.47 0.30
CA ALA A 136 9.12 -12.88 -0.35
C ALA A 136 8.97 -11.38 -0.01
N VAL A 137 9.22 -11.01 1.25
CA VAL A 137 9.17 -9.61 1.67
C VAL A 137 10.29 -8.78 1.04
N SER A 138 11.49 -9.34 0.89
CA SER A 138 12.64 -8.66 0.27
C SER A 138 12.47 -8.44 -1.24
N ALA A 139 11.56 -9.17 -1.90
CA ALA A 139 11.25 -9.00 -3.31
C ALA A 139 10.38 -7.76 -3.60
N TYR A 140 9.73 -7.18 -2.57
CA TYR A 140 8.96 -5.96 -2.75
C TYR A 140 9.86 -4.74 -2.93
N TRP A 141 9.41 -3.83 -3.78
CA TRP A 141 10.06 -2.54 -3.91
C TRP A 141 9.67 -1.62 -2.74
N VAL A 142 10.68 -1.06 -2.09
CA VAL A 142 10.53 -0.07 -1.03
C VAL A 142 11.08 1.26 -1.54
N PRO A 143 10.28 2.35 -1.51
CA PRO A 143 10.76 3.67 -1.87
C PRO A 143 11.92 4.15 -0.99
N ASP A 144 12.86 4.88 -1.56
CA ASP A 144 13.82 5.66 -0.78
C ASP A 144 13.11 6.86 -0.17
N TRP A 145 12.65 6.69 1.07
CA TRP A 145 11.87 7.71 1.77
C TRP A 145 12.68 8.98 2.07
N ASP A 146 13.99 8.86 2.28
CA ASP A 146 14.86 10.02 2.52
C ASP A 146 14.92 10.88 1.26
N PHE A 147 15.14 10.27 0.10
CA PHE A 147 15.08 10.96 -1.18
C PHE A 147 13.72 11.64 -1.43
N PHE A 148 12.62 10.94 -1.17
CA PHE A 148 11.29 11.52 -1.34
C PHE A 148 11.00 12.68 -0.38
N VAL A 149 11.45 12.60 0.86
CA VAL A 149 11.29 13.69 1.84
C VAL A 149 12.10 14.92 1.45
N GLU A 150 13.34 14.73 1.01
CA GLU A 150 14.22 15.81 0.56
C GLU A 150 13.67 16.53 -0.67
N ASN A 151 13.05 15.82 -1.61
CA ASN A 151 12.53 16.36 -2.86
C ASN A 151 11.01 16.60 -2.83
N LYS A 152 10.35 16.49 -1.69
CA LYS A 152 8.89 16.53 -1.57
C LYS A 152 8.26 17.78 -2.18
N ALA A 153 8.85 18.95 -1.97
CA ALA A 153 8.30 20.21 -2.49
C ALA A 153 8.27 20.19 -4.03
N ASP A 154 9.40 19.89 -4.66
CA ASP A 154 9.55 19.87 -6.12
C ASP A 154 8.63 18.80 -6.75
N ILE A 155 8.56 17.61 -6.13
CA ILE A 155 7.67 16.53 -6.57
C ILE A 155 6.21 17.00 -6.50
N THR A 156 5.80 17.62 -5.40
CA THR A 156 4.43 18.09 -5.21
C THR A 156 4.06 19.17 -6.22
N ASP A 157 4.94 20.15 -6.43
CA ASP A 157 4.71 21.24 -7.38
C ASP A 157 4.59 20.70 -8.81
N ARG A 158 5.44 19.74 -9.18
CA ARG A 158 5.38 19.13 -10.50
C ARG A 158 4.11 18.30 -10.70
N LEU A 159 3.69 17.52 -9.71
CA LEU A 159 2.43 16.76 -9.75
C LEU A 159 1.23 17.70 -9.86
N ASN A 160 1.20 18.81 -9.11
CA ASN A 160 0.14 19.80 -9.21
C ASN A 160 0.04 20.41 -10.63
N GLN A 161 1.18 20.67 -11.28
CA GLN A 161 1.22 21.14 -12.66
C GLN A 161 0.64 20.10 -13.64
N ILE A 162 1.04 18.83 -13.50
CA ILE A 162 0.58 17.74 -14.38
C ILE A 162 -0.92 17.52 -14.23
N PHE A 163 -1.43 17.54 -13.00
CA PHE A 163 -2.83 17.25 -12.70
C PHE A 163 -3.75 18.48 -12.71
N GLY A 164 -3.20 19.70 -12.81
CA GLY A 164 -3.97 20.94 -12.82
C GLY A 164 -4.61 21.27 -11.46
N LEU A 165 -3.93 20.96 -10.35
CA LEU A 165 -4.38 21.15 -8.97
C LEU A 165 -3.89 22.49 -8.40
#